data_56fb2f126909aab5a27ccfd21ca1b5ea
#
_entry.id   56fb2f126909aab5a27ccfd21ca1b5ea
#
_cell.length_a   1.000
_cell.length_b   1.000
_cell.length_c   1.000
_cell.angle_alpha   90.00
_cell.angle_beta   90.00
_cell.angle_gamma   90.00
#
_symmetry.space_group_name_H-M   'P 1'
#
loop_
_entity.id
_entity.type
_entity.pdbx_description
1 polymer ?
#
loop_
_entity_poly.entity_id
_entity_poly.type
_entity_poly.pdbx_seq_one_letter_code
_entity_poly.pdbx_strand_id
1 'polypeptide(L)'
;VIHISLSALSCVASVCWTRAMNHSSSHDVPAPTQPPEQILDSLARRLHDGTLRSRQIGELGEQYAAAWLESQGWRTLDRNWHCRYGELDVVSRNPMGQIVFVEVKTRRTMRYGTPQEAVTASKQINLRHAAVQWLTAPEHRMPNSGVRFDVVTVVVQGDRPLLHHIEGAF
;
A
#
# COMPACT_ATOMS: atom_id res chain seq x y z
N VAL A 1 37.52 56.56 2.03
CA VAL A 1 38.65 56.67 2.96
C VAL A 1 38.10 56.39 4.34
N ILE A 2 38.45 55.30 4.85
CA ILE A 2 39.01 54.90 6.15
C ILE A 2 38.73 53.39 6.35
N HIS A 3 39.79 52.66 6.20
CA HIS A 3 39.95 51.32 6.80
C HIS A 3 39.86 51.44 8.30
N ILE A 4 39.25 50.43 8.96
CA ILE A 4 39.78 49.89 10.21
C ILE A 4 39.55 48.37 10.22
N SER A 5 40.68 47.72 10.49
CA SER A 5 40.94 46.29 10.53
C SER A 5 40.90 45.77 11.97
N LEU A 6 40.74 44.47 12.07
CA LEU A 6 41.18 43.56 13.15
C LEU A 6 40.53 43.72 14.54
N SER A 7 40.20 42.69 15.19
CA SER A 7 40.75 41.39 15.53
C SER A 7 40.08 40.88 16.79
N ALA A 8 39.85 39.59 16.80
CA ALA A 8 39.99 38.69 17.93
C ALA A 8 39.32 39.07 19.28
N LEU A 9 38.41 38.21 19.69
CA LEU A 9 38.52 37.59 21.01
C LEU A 9 37.67 36.30 21.08
N SER A 10 38.40 35.23 21.20
CA SER A 10 38.00 33.94 21.70
C SER A 10 37.32 34.09 23.07
N CYS A 11 36.29 33.35 23.35
CA CYS A 11 36.20 32.52 24.55
C CYS A 11 34.88 31.78 24.70
N VAL A 12 34.98 30.47 24.71
CA VAL A 12 34.30 29.50 25.57
C VAL A 12 32.85 29.75 25.91
N ALA A 13 31.99 28.96 25.31
CA ALA A 13 30.92 28.31 26.06
C ALA A 13 30.68 26.92 25.47
N SER A 14 31.48 26.00 25.92
CA SER A 14 31.19 24.59 25.94
C SER A 14 29.98 24.40 26.85
N VAL A 15 28.82 24.14 26.27
CA VAL A 15 27.67 23.57 26.99
C VAL A 15 27.12 22.43 26.16
N CYS A 16 27.55 21.30 26.59
CA CYS A 16 26.89 20.02 26.64
C CYS A 16 25.44 20.04 26.19
N TRP A 17 25.18 19.55 24.97
CA TRP A 17 23.90 18.98 24.57
C TRP A 17 24.09 17.58 23.99
N THR A 18 24.57 16.70 24.85
CA THR A 18 24.36 15.26 24.66
C THR A 18 22.98 14.94 25.17
N ARG A 19 22.20 14.38 24.27
CA ARG A 19 21.02 13.54 24.50
C ARG A 19 19.76 14.06 23.87
N ALA A 20 19.74 14.13 22.55
CA ALA A 20 18.50 13.99 21.81
C ALA A 20 18.36 12.50 21.45
N MET A 21 17.44 11.87 22.10
CA MET A 21 17.06 10.46 21.94
C MET A 21 16.67 10.21 20.49
N ASN A 22 17.39 9.31 19.87
CA ASN A 22 16.99 8.56 18.69
C ASN A 22 15.69 7.79 19.02
N HIS A 23 14.55 8.37 18.71
CA HIS A 23 13.32 7.62 18.48
C HIS A 23 13.09 7.57 16.97
N SER A 24 14.00 6.90 16.29
CA SER A 24 13.71 6.28 15.00
C SER A 24 12.77 5.11 15.27
N SER A 25 11.48 5.38 15.31
CA SER A 25 10.48 4.35 15.05
C SER A 25 10.43 4.13 13.54
N SER A 26 11.49 3.53 13.02
CA SER A 26 11.43 2.84 11.74
C SER A 26 10.52 1.65 11.96
N HIS A 27 9.31 1.71 11.43
CA HIS A 27 8.49 0.53 11.20
C HIS A 27 9.19 -0.24 10.05
N ASP A 28 10.31 -0.87 10.37
CA ASP A 28 10.96 -1.85 9.53
C ASP A 28 10.08 -3.09 9.52
N VAL A 29 9.15 -3.13 8.57
CA VAL A 29 8.58 -4.38 8.12
C VAL A 29 9.76 -5.12 7.47
N PRO A 30 10.16 -6.30 7.98
CA PRO A 30 11.28 -7.04 7.42
C PRO A 30 11.02 -7.25 5.93
N ALA A 31 12.02 -6.96 5.10
CA ALA A 31 11.95 -7.20 3.66
C ALA A 31 11.54 -8.66 3.43
N PRO A 32 10.66 -8.95 2.45
CA PRO A 32 10.22 -10.29 2.18
C PRO A 32 11.44 -11.18 1.91
N THR A 33 11.51 -12.31 2.57
CA THR A 33 12.64 -13.26 2.53
C THR A 33 12.80 -13.91 1.14
N GLN A 34 11.85 -13.70 0.23
CA GLN A 34 11.82 -14.25 -1.12
C GLN A 34 11.66 -13.13 -2.16
N PRO A 35 12.28 -13.26 -3.34
CA PRO A 35 12.07 -12.34 -4.45
C PRO A 35 10.58 -12.25 -4.81
N PRO A 36 10.05 -11.06 -5.15
CA PRO A 36 8.64 -10.86 -5.48
C PRO A 36 8.12 -11.81 -6.57
N GLU A 37 8.96 -12.17 -7.55
CA GLU A 37 8.60 -13.10 -8.62
C GLU A 37 8.30 -14.52 -8.11
N GLN A 38 9.07 -15.02 -7.15
CA GLN A 38 8.83 -16.33 -6.55
C GLN A 38 7.53 -16.38 -5.76
N ILE A 39 7.19 -15.28 -5.08
CA ILE A 39 5.92 -15.13 -4.37
C ILE A 39 4.77 -15.14 -5.37
N LEU A 40 4.86 -14.37 -6.46
CA LEU A 40 3.86 -14.33 -7.52
C LEU A 40 3.66 -15.70 -8.17
N ASP A 41 4.72 -16.43 -8.49
CA ASP A 41 4.63 -17.77 -9.07
C ASP A 41 3.98 -18.79 -8.12
N SER A 42 4.29 -18.69 -6.83
CA SER A 42 3.68 -19.53 -5.81
C SER A 42 2.18 -19.27 -5.68
N LEU A 43 1.79 -18.00 -5.63
CA LEU A 43 0.39 -17.59 -5.54
C LEU A 43 -0.37 -17.91 -6.83
N ALA A 44 0.24 -17.76 -8.00
CA ALA A 44 -0.34 -18.13 -9.28
C ALA A 44 -0.71 -19.63 -9.31
N ARG A 45 0.21 -20.50 -8.93
CA ARG A 45 -0.08 -21.95 -8.84
C ARG A 45 -1.23 -22.26 -7.89
N ARG A 46 -1.29 -21.59 -6.73
CA ARG A 46 -2.37 -21.78 -5.76
C ARG A 46 -3.72 -21.30 -6.32
N LEU A 47 -3.75 -20.18 -7.02
CA LEU A 47 -4.98 -19.64 -7.64
C LEU A 47 -5.57 -20.58 -8.69
N HIS A 48 -4.75 -21.39 -9.36
CA HIS A 48 -5.19 -22.38 -10.34
C HIS A 48 -5.71 -23.69 -9.73
N ASP A 49 -5.64 -23.85 -8.41
CA ASP A 49 -6.25 -25.01 -7.74
C ASP A 49 -7.77 -24.97 -7.90
N GLY A 50 -8.29 -25.94 -8.66
CA GLY A 50 -9.71 -26.07 -8.98
C GLY A 50 -10.60 -26.40 -7.76
N THR A 51 -10.01 -26.79 -6.64
CA THR A 51 -10.74 -27.16 -5.42
C THR A 51 -11.09 -25.96 -4.53
N LEU A 52 -10.51 -24.79 -4.80
CA LEU A 52 -10.70 -23.58 -4.01
C LEU A 52 -12.15 -23.07 -4.09
N ARG A 53 -12.68 -22.72 -2.91
CA ARG A 53 -13.96 -22.00 -2.79
C ARG A 53 -13.80 -20.53 -3.14
N SER A 54 -14.88 -19.87 -3.51
CA SER A 54 -14.88 -18.47 -3.95
C SER A 54 -14.18 -17.52 -2.95
N ARG A 55 -14.39 -17.72 -1.65
CA ARG A 55 -13.72 -16.92 -0.60
C ARG A 55 -12.19 -17.10 -0.63
N GLN A 56 -11.72 -18.34 -0.73
CA GLN A 56 -10.28 -18.63 -0.78
C GLN A 56 -9.61 -18.05 -2.03
N ILE A 57 -10.33 -18.05 -3.15
CA ILE A 57 -9.88 -17.41 -4.40
C ILE A 57 -9.78 -15.89 -4.21
N GLY A 58 -10.74 -15.26 -3.52
CA GLY A 58 -10.70 -13.85 -3.18
C GLY A 58 -9.46 -13.52 -2.34
N GLU A 59 -9.27 -14.21 -1.22
CA GLU A 59 -8.13 -14.03 -0.32
C GLU A 59 -6.76 -14.24 -1.02
N LEU A 60 -6.66 -15.22 -1.92
CA LEU A 60 -5.45 -15.44 -2.72
C LEU A 60 -5.25 -14.34 -3.77
N GLY A 61 -6.33 -13.84 -4.36
CA GLY A 61 -6.26 -12.75 -5.34
C GLY A 61 -5.79 -11.44 -4.71
N GLU A 62 -6.23 -11.14 -3.49
CA GLU A 62 -5.75 -10.00 -2.72
C GLU A 62 -4.26 -10.12 -2.40
N GLN A 63 -3.80 -11.34 -2.01
CA GLN A 63 -2.38 -11.61 -1.81
C GLN A 63 -1.57 -11.43 -3.10
N TYR A 64 -2.11 -11.91 -4.23
CA TYR A 64 -1.49 -11.78 -5.53
C TYR A 64 -1.41 -10.33 -6.00
N ALA A 65 -2.48 -9.56 -5.82
CA ALA A 65 -2.51 -8.13 -6.13
C ALA A 65 -1.49 -7.34 -5.31
N ALA A 66 -1.41 -7.60 -3.99
CA ALA A 66 -0.41 -6.96 -3.13
C ALA A 66 1.02 -7.29 -3.56
N ALA A 67 1.34 -8.56 -3.80
CA ALA A 67 2.67 -8.97 -4.25
C ALA A 67 3.03 -8.38 -5.63
N TRP A 68 2.04 -8.26 -6.52
CA TRP A 68 2.24 -7.62 -7.81
C TRP A 68 2.54 -6.11 -7.65
N LEU A 69 1.81 -5.38 -6.82
CA LEU A 69 2.10 -3.98 -6.52
C LEU A 69 3.50 -3.81 -5.93
N GLU A 70 3.91 -4.69 -5.02
CA GLU A 70 5.26 -4.69 -4.45
C GLU A 70 6.33 -4.93 -5.51
N SER A 71 6.09 -5.80 -6.50
CA SER A 71 7.00 -6.00 -7.63
C SER A 71 7.16 -4.75 -8.51
N GLN A 72 6.19 -3.81 -8.45
CA GLN A 72 6.22 -2.52 -9.12
C GLN A 72 6.84 -1.40 -8.24
N GLY A 73 7.45 -1.76 -7.12
CA GLY A 73 8.09 -0.82 -6.19
C GLY A 73 7.12 -0.14 -5.21
N TRP A 74 5.90 -0.64 -5.07
CA TRP A 74 4.97 -0.18 -4.05
C TRP A 74 5.30 -0.83 -2.71
N ARG A 75 4.84 -0.23 -1.63
CA ARG A 75 4.95 -0.80 -0.29
C ARG A 75 3.56 -1.06 0.26
N THR A 76 3.24 -2.31 0.56
CA THR A 76 2.03 -2.66 1.29
C THR A 76 2.15 -2.18 2.74
N LEU A 77 1.14 -1.45 3.19
CA LEU A 77 1.05 -0.90 4.55
C LEU A 77 0.11 -1.73 5.41
N ASP A 78 -1.00 -2.20 4.81
CA ASP A 78 -2.00 -3.00 5.50
C ASP A 78 -2.76 -3.88 4.52
N ARG A 79 -3.38 -4.95 5.01
CA ARG A 79 -4.25 -5.83 4.24
C ARG A 79 -5.41 -6.32 5.08
N ASN A 80 -6.58 -6.47 4.43
CA ASN A 80 -7.79 -6.96 5.10
C ASN A 80 -8.11 -6.19 6.39
N TRP A 81 -7.88 -4.89 6.36
CA TRP A 81 -8.20 -4.05 7.50
C TRP A 81 -9.71 -3.82 7.60
N HIS A 82 -10.26 -4.05 8.79
CA HIS A 82 -11.70 -4.05 9.01
C HIS A 82 -12.13 -2.94 9.94
N CYS A 83 -13.29 -2.35 9.63
CA CYS A 83 -13.97 -1.40 10.50
C CYS A 83 -15.50 -1.50 10.34
N ARG A 84 -16.25 -0.65 11.05
CA ARG A 84 -17.71 -0.64 10.97
C ARG A 84 -18.28 -0.32 9.58
N TYR A 85 -17.51 0.25 8.68
CA TYR A 85 -17.92 0.58 7.31
C TYR A 85 -17.60 -0.53 6.29
N GLY A 86 -16.89 -1.56 6.70
CA GLY A 86 -16.46 -2.66 5.87
C GLY A 86 -14.96 -2.91 5.96
N GLU A 87 -14.38 -3.41 4.89
CA GLU A 87 -12.98 -3.80 4.81
C GLU A 87 -12.24 -3.01 3.74
N LEU A 88 -10.92 -2.87 3.93
CA LEU A 88 -9.96 -2.39 2.94
C LEU A 88 -9.10 -3.59 2.55
N ASP A 89 -9.17 -4.02 1.30
CA ASP A 89 -8.50 -5.24 0.84
C ASP A 89 -6.98 -5.06 0.90
N VAL A 90 -6.46 -3.96 0.33
CA VAL A 90 -5.03 -3.62 0.37
C VAL A 90 -4.88 -2.11 0.55
N VAL A 91 -4.02 -1.71 1.48
CA VAL A 91 -3.56 -0.34 1.64
C VAL A 91 -2.08 -0.30 1.30
N SER A 92 -1.70 0.51 0.32
CA SER A 92 -0.32 0.57 -0.15
C SER A 92 0.16 2.01 -0.28
N ARG A 93 1.48 2.19 -0.26
CA ARG A 93 2.14 3.42 -0.64
C ARG A 93 2.82 3.23 -1.98
N ASN A 94 2.47 4.07 -2.95
CA ASN A 94 3.09 4.04 -4.26
C ASN A 94 4.47 4.74 -4.29
N PRO A 95 5.28 4.59 -5.34
CA PRO A 95 6.59 5.24 -5.47
C PRO A 95 6.55 6.78 -5.41
N MET A 96 5.40 7.40 -5.71
CA MET A 96 5.18 8.84 -5.59
C MET A 96 4.82 9.29 -4.17
N GLY A 97 4.74 8.37 -3.22
CA GLY A 97 4.46 8.65 -1.82
C GLY A 97 2.98 8.82 -1.48
N GLN A 98 2.06 8.53 -2.40
CA GLN A 98 0.62 8.56 -2.12
C GLN A 98 0.20 7.30 -1.36
N ILE A 99 -0.77 7.45 -0.46
CA ILE A 99 -1.48 6.32 0.14
C ILE A 99 -2.60 5.91 -0.83
N VAL A 100 -2.60 4.64 -1.22
CA VAL A 100 -3.55 4.11 -2.19
C VAL A 100 -4.36 2.98 -1.55
N PHE A 101 -5.67 3.14 -1.54
CA PHE A 101 -6.62 2.14 -1.12
C PHE A 101 -7.04 1.34 -2.34
N VAL A 102 -6.71 0.06 -2.35
CA VAL A 102 -6.91 -0.82 -3.50
C VAL A 102 -8.00 -1.82 -3.19
N GLU A 103 -9.10 -1.75 -3.93
CA GLU A 103 -10.15 -2.77 -3.94
C GLU A 103 -9.76 -3.87 -4.93
N VAL A 104 -9.76 -5.11 -4.50
CA VAL A 104 -9.35 -6.25 -5.33
C VAL A 104 -10.56 -7.08 -5.75
N LYS A 105 -10.65 -7.37 -7.03
CA LYS A 105 -11.68 -8.24 -7.61
C LYS A 105 -11.05 -9.44 -8.30
N THR A 106 -11.23 -10.62 -7.72
CA THR A 106 -10.72 -11.86 -8.30
C THR A 106 -11.83 -12.56 -9.08
N ARG A 107 -11.53 -12.97 -10.31
CA ARG A 107 -12.48 -13.63 -11.22
C ARG A 107 -11.81 -14.79 -11.93
N ARG A 108 -12.57 -15.86 -12.21
CA ARG A 108 -12.09 -16.99 -13.01
C ARG A 108 -12.20 -16.75 -14.53
N THR A 109 -12.99 -15.76 -14.94
CA THR A 109 -13.22 -15.44 -16.38
C THR A 109 -13.51 -13.96 -16.55
N MET A 110 -13.23 -13.43 -17.75
CA MET A 110 -13.54 -12.04 -18.15
C MET A 110 -15.01 -11.80 -18.54
N ARG A 111 -15.89 -12.79 -18.40
CA ARG A 111 -17.27 -12.75 -18.95
C ARG A 111 -18.22 -11.74 -18.30
N TYR A 112 -17.85 -11.03 -17.26
CA TYR A 112 -18.78 -10.19 -16.49
C TYR A 112 -18.24 -8.76 -16.33
N GLY A 113 -18.76 -7.84 -17.16
CA GLY A 113 -18.66 -6.38 -17.01
C GLY A 113 -17.24 -5.78 -17.06
N THR A 114 -17.19 -4.47 -17.12
CA THR A 114 -15.93 -3.73 -17.01
C THR A 114 -15.44 -3.71 -15.57
N PRO A 115 -14.12 -3.62 -15.33
CA PRO A 115 -13.56 -3.48 -13.97
C PRO A 115 -14.13 -2.28 -13.19
N GLN A 116 -14.53 -1.20 -13.88
CA GLN A 116 -15.10 0.01 -13.26
C GLN A 116 -16.52 -0.23 -12.70
N GLU A 117 -17.32 -1.11 -13.34
CA GLU A 117 -18.65 -1.49 -12.84
C GLU A 117 -18.58 -2.39 -11.58
N ALA A 118 -17.37 -2.84 -11.23
CA ALA A 118 -17.17 -3.78 -10.14
C ALA A 118 -17.36 -3.15 -8.74
N VAL A 119 -17.36 -1.80 -8.61
CA VAL A 119 -17.50 -1.10 -7.32
C VAL A 119 -18.70 -0.17 -7.36
N THR A 120 -19.81 -0.60 -6.73
CA THR A 120 -21.03 0.20 -6.65
C THR A 120 -20.82 1.50 -5.89
N ALA A 121 -21.67 2.52 -6.14
CA ALA A 121 -21.62 3.80 -5.44
C ALA A 121 -21.69 3.64 -3.90
N SER A 122 -22.51 2.72 -3.41
CA SER A 122 -22.59 2.41 -1.98
C SER A 122 -21.27 1.85 -1.43
N LYS A 123 -20.62 0.93 -2.15
CA LYS A 123 -19.30 0.40 -1.76
C LYS A 123 -18.25 1.49 -1.78
N GLN A 124 -18.26 2.39 -2.78
CA GLN A 124 -17.32 3.54 -2.84
C GLN A 124 -17.43 4.46 -1.62
N ILE A 125 -18.67 4.77 -1.19
CA ILE A 125 -18.92 5.57 0.01
C ILE A 125 -18.33 4.87 1.25
N ASN A 126 -18.59 3.59 1.40
CA ASN A 126 -18.08 2.80 2.52
C ASN A 126 -16.55 2.74 2.52
N LEU A 127 -15.92 2.54 1.37
CA LEU A 127 -14.47 2.54 1.21
C LEU A 127 -13.86 3.90 1.61
N ARG A 128 -14.49 5.02 1.21
CA ARG A 128 -14.03 6.36 1.64
C ARG A 128 -14.13 6.55 3.16
N HIS A 129 -15.22 6.09 3.78
CA HIS A 129 -15.34 6.14 5.24
C HIS A 129 -14.31 5.27 5.95
N ALA A 130 -14.07 4.05 5.45
CA ALA A 130 -13.05 3.15 5.96
C ALA A 130 -11.65 3.76 5.83
N ALA A 131 -11.34 4.37 4.68
CA ALA A 131 -10.07 5.04 4.43
C ALA A 131 -9.84 6.22 5.38
N VAL A 132 -10.86 7.05 5.63
CA VAL A 132 -10.76 8.14 6.62
C VAL A 132 -10.46 7.57 8.01
N GLN A 133 -11.12 6.49 8.40
CA GLN A 133 -10.90 5.86 9.70
C GLN A 133 -9.47 5.28 9.80
N TRP A 134 -8.97 4.65 8.74
CA TRP A 134 -7.61 4.14 8.68
C TRP A 134 -6.58 5.28 8.78
N LEU A 135 -6.73 6.35 7.99
CA LEU A 135 -5.82 7.51 7.95
C LEU A 135 -5.77 8.30 9.26
N THR A 136 -6.86 8.30 10.03
CA THR A 136 -6.94 9.04 11.30
C THR A 136 -6.44 8.24 12.50
N ALA A 137 -6.27 6.94 12.37
CA ALA A 137 -5.74 6.08 13.40
C ALA A 137 -4.28 6.47 13.72
N PRO A 138 -3.91 6.62 15.01
CA PRO A 138 -2.58 7.09 15.39
C PRO A 138 -1.43 6.26 14.82
N GLU A 139 -1.61 4.95 14.73
CA GLU A 139 -0.66 3.97 14.22
C GLU A 139 -0.39 4.10 12.71
N HIS A 140 -1.31 4.71 11.96
CA HIS A 140 -1.18 4.89 10.50
C HIS A 140 -0.73 6.30 10.10
N ARG A 141 -0.44 7.17 11.09
CA ARG A 141 0.00 8.53 10.81
C ARG A 141 1.38 8.53 10.16
N MET A 142 1.43 8.89 8.89
CA MET A 142 2.66 9.03 8.14
C MET A 142 2.56 10.16 7.11
N PRO A 143 3.68 10.83 6.78
CA PRO A 143 3.70 11.78 5.67
C PRO A 143 3.32 11.11 4.37
N ASN A 144 2.42 11.73 3.60
CA ASN A 144 2.03 11.25 2.28
C ASN A 144 1.82 12.43 1.32
N SER A 145 1.91 12.17 0.01
CA SER A 145 1.71 13.16 -1.05
C SER A 145 0.28 13.21 -1.58
N GLY A 146 -0.64 12.50 -0.94
CA GLY A 146 -2.05 12.44 -1.32
C GLY A 146 -2.65 11.06 -1.11
N VAL A 147 -3.94 10.94 -1.41
CA VAL A 147 -4.73 9.72 -1.27
C VAL A 147 -5.39 9.38 -2.60
N ARG A 148 -5.43 8.10 -2.95
CA ARG A 148 -6.05 7.60 -4.17
C ARG A 148 -6.82 6.30 -3.90
N PHE A 149 -7.86 6.06 -4.71
CA PHE A 149 -8.63 4.81 -4.68
C PHE A 149 -8.49 4.11 -6.01
N ASP A 150 -7.98 2.89 -5.97
CA ASP A 150 -7.71 2.08 -7.15
C ASP A 150 -8.53 0.78 -7.12
N VAL A 151 -8.72 0.20 -8.29
CA VAL A 151 -9.29 -1.15 -8.44
C VAL A 151 -8.29 -2.04 -9.15
N VAL A 152 -8.02 -3.20 -8.58
CA VAL A 152 -7.23 -4.25 -9.20
C VAL A 152 -8.13 -5.46 -9.47
N THR A 153 -8.24 -5.86 -10.73
CA THR A 153 -8.91 -7.10 -11.10
C THR A 153 -7.87 -8.17 -11.39
N VAL A 154 -7.98 -9.29 -10.67
CA VAL A 154 -7.16 -10.48 -10.88
C VAL A 154 -7.99 -11.53 -11.61
N VAL A 155 -7.62 -11.85 -12.84
CA VAL A 155 -8.30 -12.85 -13.66
C VAL A 155 -7.48 -14.12 -13.69
N VAL A 156 -8.02 -15.18 -13.11
CA VAL A 156 -7.35 -16.49 -13.02
C VAL A 156 -7.55 -17.24 -14.34
N GLN A 157 -6.74 -16.91 -15.33
CA GLN A 157 -6.79 -17.50 -16.66
C GLN A 157 -5.36 -17.71 -17.21
N GLY A 158 -5.17 -18.76 -18.04
CA GLY A 158 -3.85 -19.09 -18.59
C GLY A 158 -2.88 -19.62 -17.53
N ASP A 159 -1.59 -19.57 -17.80
CA ASP A 159 -0.54 -20.07 -16.88
C ASP A 159 -0.29 -19.11 -15.70
N ARG A 160 -0.51 -17.81 -15.92
CA ARG A 160 -0.41 -16.76 -14.89
C ARG A 160 -1.68 -15.92 -14.87
N PRO A 161 -2.15 -15.51 -13.68
CA PRO A 161 -3.27 -14.57 -13.57
C PRO A 161 -2.97 -13.24 -14.28
N LEU A 162 -3.95 -12.72 -14.99
CA LEU A 162 -3.88 -11.41 -15.60
C LEU A 162 -4.35 -10.36 -14.61
N LEU A 163 -3.64 -9.24 -14.53
CA LEU A 163 -4.04 -8.10 -13.71
C LEU A 163 -4.45 -6.93 -14.58
N HIS A 164 -5.57 -6.31 -14.19
CA HIS A 164 -6.00 -5.02 -14.70
C HIS A 164 -6.04 -4.04 -13.54
N HIS A 165 -5.17 -3.04 -13.57
CA HIS A 165 -5.08 -1.99 -12.56
C HIS A 165 -5.71 -0.71 -13.11
N ILE A 166 -6.67 -0.17 -12.38
CA ILE A 166 -7.34 1.08 -12.67
C ILE A 166 -6.98 2.07 -11.57
N GLU A 167 -6.16 3.01 -11.91
CA GLU A 167 -5.76 4.09 -11.04
C GLU A 167 -6.84 5.16 -10.94
N GLY A 168 -7.10 5.68 -9.72
CA GLY A 168 -8.10 6.71 -9.51
C GLY A 168 -9.49 6.28 -9.97
N ALA A 169 -9.91 5.07 -9.62
CA ALA A 169 -11.15 4.46 -10.11
C ALA A 169 -12.42 5.20 -9.62
N PHE A 170 -12.35 5.96 -8.48
CA PHE A 170 -13.47 6.74 -7.93
C PHE A 170 -13.04 7.79 -6.89
#